data_9bcfc3c34074ed44bde48fe2570961cc
#
_entry.id   9bcfc3c34074ed44bde48fe2570961cc
#
_cell.length_a   1.000
_cell.length_b   1.000
_cell.length_c   1.000
_cell.angle_alpha   90.00
_cell.angle_beta   90.00
_cell.angle_gamma   90.00
#
_symmetry.space_group_name_H-M   'P 1'
#
loop_
_entity.id
_entity.type
_entity.pdbx_description
1 polymer ?
#
loop_
_entity_poly.entity_id
_entity_poly.type
_entity_poly.pdbx_seq_one_letter_code
_entity_poly.pdbx_strand_id
1 'polypeptide(L)'
;EDIARGPCAQGTCLFLGDIGDNGLLRPSIQVYRAVEPSAPGEDATLASDVLELVYPDGAHNAEALLADPTSGALLIVTKVSAGPSQIFTTTGTLAPGRPHTLTLVGELTPLGGSPRVTGGDVHPTRKGILLRTYTDVLYYAVGSGQPLGEALGADAGGDGVLGIYSDAAGGA
;
A
#
# COMPACT_ATOMS: atom_id res chain seq x y z
N GLU A 1 -3.21 -9.84 -1.82
CA GLU A 1 -4.24 -8.85 -1.54
C GLU A 1 -4.17 -7.67 -2.50
N ASP A 2 -2.96 -7.17 -2.82
CA ASP A 2 -2.79 -5.99 -3.68
C ASP A 2 -1.57 -6.13 -4.58
N ILE A 3 -1.47 -5.28 -5.60
CA ILE A 3 -0.35 -5.21 -6.52
C ILE A 3 0.10 -3.75 -6.67
N ALA A 4 1.39 -3.50 -6.54
CA ALA A 4 1.99 -2.19 -6.74
C ALA A 4 3.04 -2.24 -7.85
N ARG A 5 3.27 -1.11 -8.51
CA ARG A 5 4.30 -0.92 -9.53
C ARG A 5 5.30 0.14 -9.09
N GLY A 6 6.57 -0.16 -9.13
CA GLY A 6 7.61 0.79 -8.71
C GLY A 6 9.01 0.44 -9.21
N PRO A 7 9.98 1.31 -8.96
CA PRO A 7 11.37 1.06 -9.36
C PRO A 7 12.00 -0.06 -8.52
N CYS A 8 12.90 -0.78 -9.15
CA CYS A 8 13.75 -1.78 -8.52
C CYS A 8 15.14 -1.78 -9.18
N ALA A 9 16.06 -2.59 -8.67
CA ALA A 9 17.43 -2.62 -9.18
C ALA A 9 17.53 -2.99 -10.68
N GLN A 10 16.55 -3.71 -11.20
CA GLN A 10 16.49 -4.15 -12.60
C GLN A 10 15.62 -3.24 -13.51
N GLY A 11 15.15 -2.10 -13.00
CA GLY A 11 14.30 -1.15 -13.72
C GLY A 11 12.95 -0.96 -13.04
N THR A 12 11.87 -1.42 -13.65
CA THR A 12 10.53 -1.41 -13.05
C THR A 12 10.13 -2.81 -12.61
N CYS A 13 9.56 -2.91 -11.43
CA CYS A 13 9.04 -4.15 -10.87
C CYS A 13 7.55 -4.06 -10.54
N LEU A 14 6.94 -5.24 -10.56
CA LEU A 14 5.64 -5.50 -9.96
C LEU A 14 5.87 -6.10 -8.57
N PHE A 15 5.13 -5.61 -7.60
CA PHE A 15 5.14 -6.08 -6.21
C PHE A 15 3.77 -6.65 -5.89
N LEU A 16 3.69 -7.95 -5.62
CA LEU A 16 2.45 -8.64 -5.32
C LEU A 16 2.43 -8.96 -3.82
N GLY A 17 1.47 -8.38 -3.09
CA GLY A 17 1.37 -8.49 -1.65
C GLY A 17 0.58 -9.73 -1.20
N ASP A 18 1.22 -10.64 -0.48
CA ASP A 18 0.60 -11.60 0.41
C ASP A 18 0.73 -11.07 1.84
N ILE A 19 -0.12 -10.09 2.14
CA ILE A 19 -0.03 -9.22 3.32
C ILE A 19 -1.24 -9.32 4.25
N GLY A 20 -2.25 -10.11 3.87
CA GLY A 20 -3.47 -10.34 4.66
C GLY A 20 -3.24 -11.26 5.85
N ASP A 21 -3.85 -10.92 6.98
CA ASP A 21 -3.86 -11.73 8.19
C ASP A 21 -5.09 -11.45 9.06
N ASN A 22 -6.23 -11.94 8.62
CA ASN A 22 -7.49 -11.75 9.37
C ASN A 22 -7.45 -12.35 10.77
N GLY A 23 -6.57 -13.30 11.01
CA GLY A 23 -6.39 -13.98 12.30
C GLY A 23 -5.36 -13.32 13.22
N LEU A 24 -4.57 -12.38 12.70
CA LEU A 24 -3.44 -11.76 13.40
C LEU A 24 -2.46 -12.80 13.97
N LEU A 25 -2.13 -13.80 13.16
CA LEU A 25 -1.31 -14.95 13.56
C LEU A 25 0.02 -15.03 12.82
N ARG A 26 0.19 -14.30 11.73
CA ARG A 26 1.38 -14.37 10.89
C ARG A 26 2.54 -13.59 11.53
N PRO A 27 3.69 -14.24 11.77
CA PRO A 27 4.88 -13.54 12.28
C PRO A 27 5.52 -12.62 11.24
N SER A 28 5.24 -12.85 9.97
CA SER A 28 5.70 -12.05 8.82
C SER A 28 4.70 -12.12 7.68
N ILE A 29 4.78 -11.13 6.81
CA ILE A 29 4.05 -11.06 5.55
C ILE A 29 5.04 -11.16 4.39
N GLN A 30 4.55 -11.41 3.18
CA GLN A 30 5.41 -11.60 2.01
C GLN A 30 5.01 -10.66 0.88
N VAL A 31 6.01 -10.14 0.18
CA VAL A 31 5.83 -9.41 -1.07
C VAL A 31 6.68 -10.09 -2.13
N TYR A 32 6.03 -10.54 -3.21
CA TYR A 32 6.70 -11.10 -4.37
C TYR A 32 7.08 -9.96 -5.31
N ARG A 33 8.37 -9.84 -5.62
CA ARG A 33 8.90 -8.84 -6.54
C ARG A 33 9.30 -9.50 -7.84
N ALA A 34 8.69 -9.11 -8.95
CA ALA A 34 9.03 -9.57 -10.29
C ALA A 34 9.35 -8.37 -11.19
N VAL A 35 10.32 -8.53 -12.10
CA VAL A 35 10.57 -7.51 -13.12
C VAL A 35 9.36 -7.40 -14.03
N GLU A 36 8.90 -6.17 -14.29
CA GLU A 36 7.77 -5.91 -15.18
C GLU A 36 8.11 -6.38 -16.60
N PRO A 37 7.27 -7.22 -17.24
CA PRO A 37 7.51 -7.65 -18.61
C PRO A 37 7.43 -6.47 -19.58
N SER A 38 8.31 -6.45 -20.56
CA SER A 38 8.42 -5.34 -21.53
C SER A 38 7.26 -5.25 -22.52
N ALA A 39 6.49 -6.31 -22.65
CA ALA A 39 5.31 -6.36 -23.49
C ALA A 39 4.28 -7.33 -22.91
N PRO A 40 2.96 -7.06 -23.07
CA PRO A 40 1.97 -8.06 -22.82
C PRO A 40 2.21 -9.23 -23.77
N GLY A 41 2.36 -10.40 -23.25
CA GLY A 41 2.64 -11.62 -23.97
C GLY A 41 1.59 -12.68 -23.70
N GLU A 42 1.80 -13.84 -24.27
CA GLU A 42 1.10 -15.06 -23.91
C GLU A 42 1.39 -15.39 -22.42
N ASP A 43 0.64 -16.35 -21.87
CA ASP A 43 0.82 -16.83 -20.51
C ASP A 43 2.30 -17.09 -20.19
N ALA A 44 2.86 -16.31 -19.28
CA ALA A 44 4.25 -16.40 -18.88
C ALA A 44 4.38 -16.56 -17.37
N THR A 45 5.32 -17.41 -16.97
CA THR A 45 5.73 -17.48 -15.56
C THR A 45 6.88 -16.50 -15.35
N LEU A 46 6.70 -15.54 -14.46
CA LEU A 46 7.75 -14.60 -14.09
C LEU A 46 8.55 -15.13 -12.90
N ALA A 47 9.87 -15.07 -13.01
CA ALA A 47 10.73 -15.27 -11.85
C ALA A 47 10.50 -14.13 -10.84
N SER A 48 10.37 -14.47 -9.58
CA SER A 48 10.15 -13.48 -8.53
C SER A 48 11.08 -13.73 -7.33
N ASP A 49 11.50 -12.63 -6.71
CA ASP A 49 12.06 -12.65 -5.37
C ASP A 49 10.94 -12.66 -4.33
N VAL A 50 11.17 -13.31 -3.20
CA VAL A 50 10.29 -13.23 -2.03
C VAL A 50 10.94 -12.30 -1.02
N LEU A 51 10.25 -11.20 -0.69
CA LEU A 51 10.63 -10.25 0.35
C LEU A 51 9.80 -10.56 1.59
N GLU A 52 10.46 -10.94 2.65
CA GLU A 52 9.82 -11.17 3.96
C GLU A 52 9.81 -9.86 4.74
N LEU A 53 8.64 -9.42 5.18
CA LEU A 53 8.45 -8.18 5.94
C LEU A 53 7.84 -8.50 7.30
N VAL A 54 8.34 -7.82 8.35
CA VAL A 54 7.93 -8.02 9.74
C VAL A 54 7.46 -6.70 10.32
N TYR A 55 6.28 -6.68 10.92
CA TYR A 55 5.82 -5.53 11.67
C TYR A 55 6.58 -5.40 13.00
N PRO A 56 6.89 -4.18 13.45
CA PRO A 56 7.71 -3.97 14.65
C PRO A 56 6.96 -4.26 15.96
N ASP A 57 5.65 -4.30 15.93
CA ASP A 57 4.74 -4.31 17.07
C ASP A 57 3.77 -5.52 17.09
N GLY A 58 3.97 -6.48 16.21
CA GLY A 58 3.16 -7.70 16.13
C GLY A 58 2.43 -7.85 14.80
N ALA A 59 1.51 -8.83 14.71
CA ALA A 59 0.80 -9.14 13.49
C ALA A 59 -0.28 -8.09 13.17
N HIS A 60 -0.38 -7.70 11.90
CA HIS A 60 -1.43 -6.83 11.37
C HIS A 60 -2.05 -7.44 10.14
N ASN A 61 -3.35 -7.18 9.94
CA ASN A 61 -4.02 -7.46 8.68
C ASN A 61 -3.91 -6.26 7.75
N ALA A 62 -3.49 -6.46 6.52
CA ALA A 62 -3.38 -5.39 5.52
C ALA A 62 -3.90 -5.86 4.16
N GLU A 63 -4.41 -4.92 3.36
CA GLU A 63 -4.89 -5.17 2.01
C GLU A 63 -4.49 -4.07 1.02
N ALA A 64 -3.71 -3.08 1.45
CA ALA A 64 -3.18 -2.06 0.53
C ALA A 64 -1.65 -2.07 0.53
N LEU A 65 -1.10 -2.25 -0.64
CA LEU A 65 0.33 -2.22 -0.93
C LEU A 65 0.61 -1.12 -1.95
N LEU A 66 1.47 -0.19 -1.60
CA LEU A 66 1.84 0.94 -2.44
C LEU A 66 3.36 0.92 -2.67
N ALA A 67 3.81 1.41 -3.81
CA ALA A 67 5.22 1.61 -4.08
C ALA A 67 5.52 3.07 -4.39
N ASP A 68 6.48 3.67 -3.72
CA ASP A 68 6.94 5.01 -4.06
C ASP A 68 7.63 4.98 -5.43
N PRO A 69 7.11 5.69 -6.44
CA PRO A 69 7.65 5.63 -7.80
C PRO A 69 9.03 6.28 -7.94
N THR A 70 9.51 6.97 -6.91
CA THR A 70 10.85 7.58 -6.90
C THR A 70 11.88 6.72 -6.20
N SER A 71 11.55 6.22 -5.01
CA SER A 71 12.50 5.48 -4.17
C SER A 71 12.35 3.96 -4.25
N GLY A 72 11.19 3.46 -4.67
CA GLY A 72 10.85 2.04 -4.60
C GLY A 72 10.52 1.54 -3.18
N ALA A 73 10.45 2.43 -2.20
CA ALA A 73 9.98 2.07 -0.87
C ALA A 73 8.53 1.58 -0.94
N LEU A 74 8.24 0.51 -0.25
CA LEU A 74 6.89 -0.02 -0.15
C LEU A 74 6.20 0.60 1.07
N LEU A 75 4.93 0.97 0.89
CA LEU A 75 4.04 1.35 1.98
C LEU A 75 2.94 0.30 2.09
N ILE A 76 2.59 -0.02 3.32
CA ILE A 76 1.52 -0.96 3.65
C ILE A 76 0.55 -0.25 4.56
N VAL A 77 -0.73 -0.24 4.18
CA VAL A 77 -1.79 0.33 5.00
C VAL A 77 -2.64 -0.80 5.55
N THR A 78 -2.77 -0.84 6.88
CA THR A 78 -3.52 -1.90 7.55
C THR A 78 -5.02 -1.75 7.31
N LYS A 79 -5.71 -2.89 7.32
CA LYS A 79 -7.16 -2.97 7.24
C LYS A 79 -7.73 -3.21 8.63
N VAL A 80 -8.42 -2.23 9.15
CA VAL A 80 -9.06 -2.31 10.47
C VAL A 80 -10.57 -2.24 10.36
N SER A 81 -11.28 -2.81 11.31
CA SER A 81 -12.75 -2.73 11.37
C SER A 81 -13.24 -1.49 12.12
N ALA A 82 -12.40 -0.89 12.93
CA ALA A 82 -12.64 0.33 13.68
C ALA A 82 -11.31 0.99 14.07
N GLY A 83 -11.33 2.31 14.27
CA GLY A 83 -10.15 3.10 14.58
C GLY A 83 -9.29 3.42 13.34
N PRO A 84 -8.13 4.02 13.55
CA PRO A 84 -7.21 4.36 12.47
C PRO A 84 -6.50 3.13 11.89
N SER A 85 -6.28 3.14 10.59
CA SER A 85 -5.34 2.25 9.92
C SER A 85 -3.92 2.71 10.17
N GLN A 86 -3.00 1.80 10.39
CA GLN A 86 -1.58 2.10 10.52
C GLN A 86 -0.90 2.08 9.15
N ILE A 87 0.07 2.97 8.97
CA ILE A 87 0.85 3.10 7.73
C ILE A 87 2.28 2.68 8.05
N PHE A 88 2.71 1.60 7.45
CA PHE A 88 4.07 1.09 7.57
C PHE A 88 4.85 1.31 6.27
N THR A 89 6.16 1.48 6.37
CA THR A 89 7.05 1.57 5.21
C THR A 89 8.26 0.69 5.36
N THR A 90 8.81 0.28 4.22
CA THR A 90 10.13 -0.35 4.15
C THR A 90 11.23 0.71 4.16
N THR A 91 12.38 0.37 4.72
CA THR A 91 13.57 1.23 4.74
C THR A 91 14.78 0.50 4.15
N GLY A 92 15.64 1.24 3.50
CA GLY A 92 16.86 0.70 2.91
C GLY A 92 16.61 -0.25 1.72
N THR A 93 17.62 -1.03 1.38
CA THR A 93 17.57 -1.97 0.24
C THR A 93 16.90 -3.28 0.64
N LEU A 94 15.84 -3.63 -0.06
CA LEU A 94 15.15 -4.91 0.13
C LEU A 94 15.88 -6.03 -0.62
N ALA A 95 16.32 -7.03 0.12
CA ALA A 95 16.99 -8.21 -0.41
C ALA A 95 16.22 -9.49 -0.01
N PRO A 96 16.10 -10.48 -0.92
CA PRO A 96 15.49 -11.77 -0.57
C PRO A 96 16.36 -12.54 0.43
N GLY A 97 15.74 -13.51 1.10
CA GLY A 97 16.44 -14.43 2.01
C GLY A 97 16.74 -13.90 3.41
N ARG A 98 16.22 -12.73 3.75
CA ARG A 98 16.25 -12.18 5.12
C ARG A 98 15.01 -11.36 5.40
N PRO A 99 14.51 -11.35 6.65
CA PRO A 99 13.39 -10.49 7.02
C PRO A 99 13.81 -9.02 7.07
N HIS A 100 12.86 -8.15 6.74
CA HIS A 100 12.99 -6.69 6.83
C HIS A 100 11.93 -6.15 7.77
N THR A 101 12.36 -5.48 8.84
CA THR A 101 11.42 -4.85 9.78
C THR A 101 10.85 -3.59 9.15
N LEU A 102 9.54 -3.50 9.14
CA LEU A 102 8.80 -2.32 8.72
C LEU A 102 8.94 -1.19 9.75
N THR A 103 8.76 0.03 9.30
CA THR A 103 8.73 1.22 10.15
C THR A 103 7.32 1.82 10.13
N LEU A 104 6.71 2.01 11.29
CA LEU A 104 5.46 2.76 11.42
C LEU A 104 5.74 4.23 11.12
N VAL A 105 5.02 4.82 10.18
CA VAL A 105 5.22 6.21 9.72
C VAL A 105 3.99 7.08 9.87
N GLY A 106 2.87 6.53 10.30
CA GLY A 106 1.67 7.30 10.54
C GLY A 106 0.44 6.44 10.78
N GLU A 107 -0.65 7.12 11.03
CA GLU A 107 -1.98 6.55 11.15
C GLU A 107 -2.94 7.30 10.24
N LEU A 108 -3.93 6.62 9.72
CA LEU A 108 -4.93 7.13 8.81
C LEU A 108 -6.32 6.78 9.31
N THR A 109 -7.17 7.78 9.46
CA THR A 109 -8.60 7.58 9.59
C THR A 109 -9.25 7.94 8.27
N PRO A 110 -9.65 6.96 7.43
CA PRO A 110 -10.26 7.25 6.14
C PRO A 110 -11.54 8.07 6.31
N LEU A 111 -11.67 9.12 5.51
CA LEU A 111 -12.92 9.87 5.40
C LEU A 111 -13.88 9.09 4.49
N GLY A 112 -15.00 8.70 5.01
CA GLY A 112 -16.00 7.95 4.23
C GLY A 112 -16.80 6.96 5.06
N GLY A 113 -17.54 6.10 4.38
CA GLY A 113 -18.45 5.16 5.01
C GLY A 113 -17.77 3.94 5.66
N SER A 114 -16.54 3.61 5.25
CA SER A 114 -15.85 2.42 5.75
C SER A 114 -14.39 2.73 6.12
N PRO A 115 -13.94 2.34 7.33
CA PRO A 115 -12.53 2.45 7.72
C PRO A 115 -11.65 1.36 7.07
N ARG A 116 -12.25 0.37 6.39
CA ARG A 116 -11.52 -0.80 5.85
C ARG A 116 -10.84 -0.47 4.53
N VAL A 117 -9.57 -0.13 4.59
CA VAL A 117 -8.73 0.04 3.40
C VAL A 117 -8.51 -1.32 2.74
N THR A 118 -8.75 -1.40 1.43
CA THR A 118 -8.74 -2.66 0.65
C THR A 118 -7.86 -2.62 -0.60
N GLY A 119 -7.09 -1.60 -0.79
CA GLY A 119 -6.15 -1.44 -1.88
C GLY A 119 -5.77 0.02 -2.09
N GLY A 120 -4.77 0.26 -2.91
CA GLY A 120 -4.35 1.62 -3.24
C GLY A 120 -3.30 1.68 -4.33
N ASP A 121 -3.01 2.89 -4.79
CA ASP A 121 -1.95 3.14 -5.76
C ASP A 121 -1.39 4.56 -5.62
N VAL A 122 -0.14 4.76 -6.03
CA VAL A 122 0.53 6.05 -6.03
C VAL A 122 0.62 6.58 -7.46
N HIS A 123 0.21 7.82 -7.66
CA HIS A 123 0.36 8.48 -8.95
C HIS A 123 1.83 8.39 -9.44
N PRO A 124 2.10 8.00 -10.70
CA PRO A 124 3.46 7.77 -11.21
C PRO A 124 4.44 8.93 -11.03
N THR A 125 3.93 10.16 -10.94
CA THR A 125 4.74 11.36 -10.66
C THR A 125 4.56 11.89 -9.23
N ARG A 126 4.12 11.05 -8.30
CA ARG A 126 3.91 11.35 -6.87
C ARG A 126 2.97 12.53 -6.59
N LYS A 127 2.03 12.83 -7.47
CA LYS A 127 1.06 13.93 -7.24
C LYS A 127 -0.04 13.59 -6.25
N GLY A 128 -0.25 12.31 -6.00
CA GLY A 128 -1.28 11.85 -5.07
C GLY A 128 -1.26 10.34 -4.88
N ILE A 129 -2.08 9.92 -3.95
CA ILE A 129 -2.31 8.53 -3.58
C ILE A 129 -3.81 8.27 -3.68
N LEU A 130 -4.19 7.17 -4.28
CA LEU A 130 -5.54 6.63 -4.21
C LEU A 130 -5.57 5.52 -3.18
N LEU A 131 -6.56 5.54 -2.30
CA LEU A 131 -6.91 4.40 -1.45
C LEU A 131 -8.35 4.00 -1.72
N ARG A 132 -8.60 2.71 -1.72
CA ARG A 132 -9.92 2.12 -1.83
C ARG A 132 -10.33 1.55 -0.48
N THR A 133 -11.59 1.79 -0.11
CA THR A 133 -12.27 1.11 0.98
C THR A 133 -13.37 0.19 0.43
N TYR A 134 -14.23 -0.34 1.28
CA TYR A 134 -15.40 -1.09 0.80
C TYR A 134 -16.44 -0.23 0.09
N THR A 135 -16.48 1.06 0.41
CA THR A 135 -17.54 1.97 -0.06
C THR A 135 -17.01 3.16 -0.86
N ASP A 136 -15.71 3.48 -0.71
CA ASP A 136 -15.18 4.75 -1.20
C ASP A 136 -13.85 4.56 -1.92
N VAL A 137 -13.55 5.47 -2.84
CA VAL A 137 -12.21 5.73 -3.36
C VAL A 137 -11.79 7.12 -2.89
N LEU A 138 -10.67 7.20 -2.18
CA LEU A 138 -10.16 8.41 -1.55
C LEU A 138 -8.87 8.84 -2.25
N TYR A 139 -8.76 10.13 -2.55
CA TYR A 139 -7.56 10.72 -3.12
C TYR A 139 -6.86 11.61 -2.09
N TYR A 140 -5.58 11.39 -1.89
CA TYR A 140 -4.70 12.17 -1.02
C TYR A 140 -3.67 12.89 -1.89
N ALA A 141 -3.69 14.22 -1.89
CA ALA A 141 -2.68 15.01 -2.59
C ALA A 141 -1.32 14.86 -1.91
N VAL A 142 -0.25 14.75 -2.70
CA VAL A 142 1.12 14.69 -2.19
C VAL A 142 1.85 15.97 -2.56
N GLY A 143 2.30 16.70 -1.56
CA GLY A 143 3.11 17.91 -1.74
C GLY A 143 4.51 17.59 -2.30
N SER A 144 5.15 18.60 -2.87
CA SER A 144 6.51 18.46 -3.39
C SER A 144 7.49 18.08 -2.25
N GLY A 145 8.16 16.94 -2.39
CA GLY A 145 9.09 16.42 -1.38
C GLY A 145 8.43 15.83 -0.14
N GLN A 146 7.11 15.85 -0.02
CA GLN A 146 6.40 15.28 1.13
C GLN A 146 6.52 13.75 1.13
N PRO A 147 6.88 13.12 2.28
CA PRO A 147 6.82 11.68 2.42
C PRO A 147 5.39 11.14 2.22
N LEU A 148 5.25 10.00 1.53
CA LEU A 148 3.92 9.42 1.25
C LEU A 148 3.16 9.05 2.53
N GLY A 149 3.86 8.56 3.55
CA GLY A 149 3.25 8.26 4.86
C GLY A 149 2.68 9.49 5.54
N GLU A 150 3.36 10.64 5.44
CA GLU A 150 2.85 11.92 5.95
C GLU A 150 1.65 12.43 5.16
N ALA A 151 1.66 12.25 3.83
CA ALA A 151 0.53 12.65 2.99
C ALA A 151 -0.75 11.88 3.32
N LEU A 152 -0.62 10.61 3.69
CA LEU A 152 -1.73 9.76 4.14
C LEU A 152 -2.15 10.06 5.58
N GLY A 153 -1.19 10.34 6.47
CA GLY A 153 -1.44 10.57 7.89
C GLY A 153 -1.76 12.03 8.25
N ALA A 154 -1.59 12.97 7.32
CA ALA A 154 -2.04 14.33 7.52
C ALA A 154 -3.56 14.32 7.74
N ASP A 155 -3.99 14.84 8.88
CA ASP A 155 -5.41 14.92 9.24
C ASP A 155 -6.23 15.38 8.05
N ALA A 156 -7.24 14.59 7.70
CA ALA A 156 -8.17 14.86 6.62
C ALA A 156 -9.02 16.14 6.81
N GLY A 157 -8.55 17.05 7.62
CA GLY A 157 -9.14 18.36 7.91
C GLY A 157 -8.75 19.49 6.98
N GLY A 158 -7.87 19.25 5.99
CA GLY A 158 -7.44 20.28 5.03
C GLY A 158 -7.38 19.75 3.62
N ASP A 159 -8.06 20.37 2.73
CA ASP A 159 -7.87 20.54 1.28
C ASP A 159 -7.43 19.36 0.37
N GLY A 160 -7.28 18.13 0.88
CA GLY A 160 -6.60 17.05 0.15
C GLY A 160 -7.42 15.79 -0.16
N VAL A 161 -8.62 15.64 0.35
CA VAL A 161 -9.47 14.48 0.03
C VAL A 161 -10.53 14.88 -0.98
N LEU A 162 -10.32 14.50 -2.22
CA LEU A 162 -11.39 14.46 -3.22
C LEU A 162 -12.10 13.10 -3.06
N GLY A 163 -13.14 13.05 -2.23
CA GLY A 163 -14.03 11.90 -2.19
C GLY A 163 -14.70 11.75 -3.53
N ILE A 164 -14.45 10.64 -4.22
CA ILE A 164 -14.79 10.58 -5.63
C ILE A 164 -15.86 9.56 -5.94
N TYR A 165 -16.10 8.59 -5.11
CA TYR A 165 -17.14 7.60 -5.37
C TYR A 165 -17.64 6.99 -4.07
N SER A 166 -18.85 7.31 -3.69
CA SER A 166 -19.60 6.49 -2.76
C SER A 166 -20.65 5.74 -3.57
N ASP A 167 -20.69 4.44 -3.44
CA ASP A 167 -21.84 3.68 -3.90
C ASP A 167 -23.00 3.95 -2.94
N ALA A 168 -23.61 5.12 -3.12
CA ALA A 168 -24.84 5.50 -2.49
C ALA A 168 -26.04 4.85 -3.20
N ALA A 169 -25.88 3.66 -3.70
CA ALA A 169 -27.00 2.82 -4.09
C ALA A 169 -27.67 2.29 -2.82
N GLY A 170 -28.27 3.21 -2.08
CA GLY A 170 -29.38 2.88 -1.21
C GLY A 170 -30.46 2.29 -2.09
N GLY A 171 -30.63 0.99 -2.00
CA GLY A 171 -31.71 0.28 -2.66
C GLY A 171 -33.04 0.90 -2.29
N ALA A 172 -33.85 1.09 -3.31
CA ALA A 172 -35.29 1.17 -3.19
C ALA A 172 -35.85 -0.24 -3.06
#